data_fdc54096aa54ed00f301d64b24820da3
#
_entry.id   fdc54096aa54ed00f301d64b24820da3
#
_cell.length_a   1.000
_cell.length_b   1.000
_cell.length_c   1.000
_cell.angle_alpha   90.00
_cell.angle_beta   90.00
_cell.angle_gamma   90.00
#
_symmetry.space_group_name_H-M   'P 1'
#
loop_
_entity.id
_entity.type
_entity.pdbx_description
1 polymer ?
#
loop_
_entity_poly.entity_id
_entity_poly.type
_entity_poly.pdbx_seq_one_letter_code
_entity_poly.pdbx_strand_id
1 'polypeptide(L)'
;MRVTVFGIGYVGLVQAAVLAEMGHKVACVDVDADKVAGLKEGRIPLFEPGLAPLVQRNHQAGRLIFTTDPARAVEFAELIFIAVGTPPDEDGSADLHQVMTVADTIGRLMQGGKVVVNKSTVPVGTASRVRRHIAERLADRGLDLPLDVVSNPEFLKEGAAVADCLRPDRIIIGTDSDHAFSLLEELYAPFNRKRDRILRMDARSAELTKYAANAMLATRISFINEMATLAEALGADIEEVRKGIGADPRIGHHFIYPGCGYGGSCFPKDVRALIHTAKEAGCETPLLRSVEQVNEAQKHRLMTRLHHHFGASLSGRTFALWGLAFKPNTDDMREAPSRVLMEAIWAAGGKVQAFDPEAMTEATRLYGQRADLTLCDTQETALQGADALLVCTEWQQFRAPDFDLLRQTLKQAIIFDGRNLYDPARLRQRGFTYYAIGRGDSLAHQEER
;
A
#
# COMPACT_ATOMS: atom_id res chain seq x y z
N MET A 1 -17.37 9.02 22.42
CA MET A 1 -18.42 9.09 21.37
C MET A 1 -18.80 7.69 20.89
N ARG A 2 -19.91 7.53 20.16
CA ARG A 2 -20.25 6.33 19.38
C ARG A 2 -19.94 6.61 17.91
N VAL A 3 -19.36 5.61 17.22
CA VAL A 3 -18.97 5.70 15.82
C VAL A 3 -19.36 4.41 15.12
N THR A 4 -19.83 4.49 13.88
CA THR A 4 -20.05 3.34 13.03
C THR A 4 -19.02 3.36 11.87
N VAL A 5 -18.47 2.19 11.53
CA VAL A 5 -17.53 2.04 10.40
C VAL A 5 -18.05 0.95 9.47
N PHE A 6 -18.39 1.31 8.24
CA PHE A 6 -18.72 0.40 7.17
C PHE A 6 -17.48 0.00 6.38
N GLY A 7 -17.25 -1.30 6.29
CA GLY A 7 -16.05 -1.90 5.69
C GLY A 7 -14.98 -2.22 6.73
N ILE A 8 -14.67 -3.52 6.90
CA ILE A 8 -13.63 -4.00 7.80
C ILE A 8 -12.44 -4.52 6.97
N GLY A 9 -12.08 -3.76 5.95
CA GLY A 9 -10.82 -3.89 5.25
C GLY A 9 -9.68 -3.27 6.05
N TYR A 10 -8.53 -3.12 5.41
CA TYR A 10 -7.31 -2.60 6.05
C TYR A 10 -7.55 -1.26 6.75
N VAL A 11 -8.03 -0.26 6.01
CA VAL A 11 -8.26 1.10 6.53
C VAL A 11 -9.33 1.11 7.63
N GLY A 12 -10.47 0.45 7.37
CA GLY A 12 -11.60 0.46 8.30
C GLY A 12 -11.29 -0.20 9.63
N LEU A 13 -10.61 -1.36 9.61
CA LEU A 13 -10.26 -2.09 10.84
C LEU A 13 -9.22 -1.34 11.67
N VAL A 14 -8.17 -0.79 11.03
CA VAL A 14 -7.15 0.02 11.72
C VAL A 14 -7.79 1.26 12.35
N GLN A 15 -8.58 2.02 11.57
CA GLN A 15 -9.25 3.21 12.07
C GLN A 15 -10.19 2.90 13.24
N ALA A 16 -10.99 1.84 13.12
CA ALA A 16 -11.93 1.43 14.18
C ALA A 16 -11.21 1.01 15.46
N ALA A 17 -10.15 0.21 15.34
CA ALA A 17 -9.36 -0.25 16.48
C ALA A 17 -8.68 0.91 17.22
N VAL A 18 -8.13 1.88 16.46
CA VAL A 18 -7.47 3.05 17.03
C VAL A 18 -8.48 4.00 17.69
N LEU A 19 -9.66 4.22 17.10
CA LEU A 19 -10.72 5.00 17.74
C LEU A 19 -11.22 4.34 19.02
N ALA A 20 -11.37 3.01 19.01
CA ALA A 20 -11.74 2.25 20.21
C ALA A 20 -10.68 2.35 21.31
N GLU A 21 -9.40 2.36 20.96
CA GLU A 21 -8.28 2.56 21.90
C GLU A 21 -8.30 3.96 22.55
N MET A 22 -8.77 4.97 21.81
CA MET A 22 -8.97 6.31 22.38
C MET A 22 -10.21 6.43 23.27
N GLY A 23 -10.95 5.34 23.50
CA GLY A 23 -12.10 5.29 24.40
C GLY A 23 -13.45 5.48 23.72
N HIS A 24 -13.50 5.57 22.40
CA HIS A 24 -14.77 5.61 21.67
C HIS A 24 -15.41 4.22 21.60
N LYS A 25 -16.74 4.14 21.48
CA LYS A 25 -17.44 2.90 21.16
C LYS A 25 -17.66 2.82 19.66
N VAL A 26 -17.12 1.78 19.03
CA VAL A 26 -17.09 1.64 17.57
C VAL A 26 -17.83 0.38 17.15
N ALA A 27 -18.86 0.52 16.30
CA ALA A 27 -19.53 -0.57 15.63
C ALA A 27 -18.98 -0.73 14.21
N CYS A 28 -18.41 -1.88 13.91
CA CYS A 28 -17.87 -2.24 12.60
C CYS A 28 -18.85 -3.13 11.85
N VAL A 29 -19.13 -2.77 10.59
CA VAL A 29 -20.06 -3.50 9.71
C VAL A 29 -19.33 -3.99 8.49
N ASP A 30 -19.51 -5.27 8.17
CA ASP A 30 -19.07 -5.85 6.91
C ASP A 30 -20.10 -6.86 6.41
N VAL A 31 -20.19 -7.03 5.10
CA VAL A 31 -21.07 -8.00 4.46
C VAL A 31 -20.53 -9.43 4.57
N ASP A 32 -19.22 -9.57 4.77
CA ASP A 32 -18.52 -10.86 4.90
C ASP A 32 -18.75 -11.45 6.30
N ALA A 33 -19.64 -12.42 6.37
CA ALA A 33 -20.03 -13.06 7.63
C ALA A 33 -18.86 -13.85 8.26
N ASP A 34 -18.01 -14.49 7.46
CA ASP A 34 -16.87 -15.27 7.93
C ASP A 34 -15.80 -14.36 8.54
N LYS A 35 -15.53 -13.23 7.90
CA LYS A 35 -14.66 -12.19 8.42
C LYS A 35 -15.17 -11.65 9.77
N VAL A 36 -16.45 -11.31 9.85
CA VAL A 36 -17.10 -10.83 11.08
C VAL A 36 -17.05 -11.88 12.18
N ALA A 37 -17.33 -13.15 11.87
CA ALA A 37 -17.24 -14.27 12.82
C ALA A 37 -15.79 -14.45 13.31
N GLY A 38 -14.83 -14.44 12.41
CA GLY A 38 -13.40 -14.54 12.74
C GLY A 38 -12.94 -13.42 13.69
N LEU A 39 -13.33 -12.18 13.41
CA LEU A 39 -12.99 -11.03 14.27
C LEU A 39 -13.60 -11.12 15.67
N LYS A 40 -14.83 -11.64 15.81
CA LYS A 40 -15.45 -11.91 17.12
C LYS A 40 -14.69 -12.97 17.93
N GLU A 41 -14.03 -13.91 17.23
CA GLU A 41 -13.19 -14.94 17.84
C GLU A 41 -11.73 -14.49 18.03
N GLY A 42 -11.39 -13.26 17.65
CA GLY A 42 -10.05 -12.69 17.77
C GLY A 42 -9.10 -13.03 16.61
N ARG A 43 -9.60 -13.62 15.53
CA ARG A 43 -8.81 -13.86 14.29
C ARG A 43 -8.82 -12.61 13.42
N ILE A 44 -7.64 -12.06 13.19
CA ILE A 44 -7.48 -10.83 12.39
C ILE A 44 -7.21 -11.21 10.94
N PRO A 45 -8.01 -10.75 9.96
CA PRO A 45 -7.97 -11.22 8.57
C PRO A 45 -6.87 -10.57 7.72
N LEU A 46 -5.98 -9.78 8.33
CA LEU A 46 -4.91 -9.06 7.65
C LEU A 46 -3.69 -8.91 8.57
N PHE A 47 -2.52 -8.82 7.98
CA PHE A 47 -1.30 -8.55 8.71
C PHE A 47 -1.03 -7.05 8.80
N GLU A 48 -0.89 -6.54 10.02
CA GLU A 48 -0.40 -5.19 10.31
C GLU A 48 0.24 -5.18 11.70
N PRO A 49 1.48 -4.70 11.84
CA PRO A 49 2.17 -4.65 13.13
C PRO A 49 1.37 -3.93 14.21
N GLY A 50 1.13 -4.63 15.33
CA GLY A 50 0.40 -4.09 16.48
C GLY A 50 -1.12 -4.08 16.38
N LEU A 51 -1.73 -4.47 15.26
CA LEU A 51 -3.19 -4.44 15.08
C LEU A 51 -3.90 -5.53 15.87
N ALA A 52 -3.43 -6.77 15.81
CA ALA A 52 -4.11 -7.90 16.45
C ALA A 52 -4.33 -7.70 17.96
N PRO A 53 -3.30 -7.38 18.77
CA PRO A 53 -3.53 -7.13 20.21
C PRO A 53 -4.40 -5.89 20.45
N LEU A 54 -4.38 -4.89 19.56
CA LEU A 54 -5.22 -3.71 19.66
C LEU A 54 -6.71 -4.05 19.47
N VAL A 55 -7.04 -4.82 18.44
CA VAL A 55 -8.40 -5.28 18.16
C VAL A 55 -8.91 -6.17 19.29
N GLN A 56 -8.13 -7.17 19.71
CA GLN A 56 -8.54 -8.15 20.72
C GLN A 56 -8.88 -7.48 22.05
N ARG A 57 -8.00 -6.62 22.59
CA ARG A 57 -8.26 -5.95 23.88
C ARG A 57 -9.44 -4.99 23.82
N ASN A 58 -9.66 -4.28 22.72
CA ASN A 58 -10.78 -3.37 22.58
C ASN A 58 -12.10 -4.11 22.36
N HIS A 59 -12.09 -5.24 21.67
CA HIS A 59 -13.25 -6.12 21.53
C HIS A 59 -13.63 -6.72 22.88
N GLN A 60 -12.68 -7.27 23.64
CA GLN A 60 -12.90 -7.80 24.99
C GLN A 60 -13.45 -6.75 25.97
N ALA A 61 -13.01 -5.51 25.83
CA ALA A 61 -13.48 -4.38 26.64
C ALA A 61 -14.85 -3.84 26.18
N GLY A 62 -15.49 -4.41 25.15
CA GLY A 62 -16.78 -3.98 24.62
C GLY A 62 -16.78 -2.61 23.94
N ARG A 63 -15.59 -2.08 23.61
CA ARG A 63 -15.46 -0.82 22.86
C ARG A 63 -15.49 -1.03 21.35
N LEU A 64 -15.13 -2.20 20.86
CA LEU A 64 -15.14 -2.57 19.45
C LEU A 64 -16.13 -3.71 19.22
N ILE A 65 -17.12 -3.47 18.38
CA ILE A 65 -18.24 -4.38 18.11
C ILE A 65 -18.23 -4.73 16.62
N PHE A 66 -18.39 -6.00 16.27
CA PHE A 66 -18.46 -6.48 14.90
C PHE A 66 -19.86 -7.02 14.58
N THR A 67 -20.41 -6.64 13.43
CA THR A 67 -21.77 -7.06 13.01
C THR A 67 -21.91 -7.13 11.49
N THR A 68 -22.81 -7.99 11.03
CA THR A 68 -23.29 -8.01 9.64
C THR A 68 -24.63 -7.29 9.49
N ASP A 69 -25.20 -6.76 10.59
CA ASP A 69 -26.49 -6.09 10.61
C ASP A 69 -26.33 -4.58 10.39
N PRO A 70 -26.62 -4.06 9.19
CA PRO A 70 -26.47 -2.65 8.88
C PRO A 70 -27.50 -1.78 9.60
N ALA A 71 -28.71 -2.30 9.95
CA ALA A 71 -29.75 -1.52 10.60
C ALA A 71 -29.31 -1.11 12.02
N ARG A 72 -28.81 -2.09 12.80
CA ARG A 72 -28.25 -1.81 14.14
C ARG A 72 -27.07 -0.86 14.07
N ALA A 73 -26.26 -0.98 13.02
CA ALA A 73 -25.08 -0.15 12.89
C ALA A 73 -25.40 1.29 12.51
N VAL A 74 -26.37 1.52 11.62
CA VAL A 74 -26.84 2.88 11.28
C VAL A 74 -27.55 3.54 12.47
N GLU A 75 -28.29 2.78 13.27
CA GLU A 75 -28.91 3.29 14.48
C GLU A 75 -27.90 3.62 15.59
N PHE A 76 -26.79 2.86 15.66
CA PHE A 76 -25.82 2.91 16.76
C PHE A 76 -25.18 4.29 16.94
N ALA A 77 -24.88 5.01 15.85
CA ALA A 77 -24.14 6.28 15.92
C ALA A 77 -24.69 7.35 14.96
N GLU A 78 -24.49 8.60 15.32
CA GLU A 78 -24.67 9.74 14.42
C GLU A 78 -23.56 9.81 13.39
N LEU A 79 -22.32 9.50 13.80
CA LEU A 79 -21.12 9.56 12.97
C LEU A 79 -20.84 8.20 12.31
N ILE A 80 -20.91 8.17 10.98
CA ILE A 80 -20.78 6.96 10.19
C ILE A 80 -19.64 7.11 9.18
N PHE A 81 -18.61 6.25 9.29
CA PHE A 81 -17.51 6.17 8.35
C PHE A 81 -17.79 5.17 7.24
N ILE A 82 -17.51 5.56 5.99
CA ILE A 82 -17.45 4.69 4.83
C ILE A 82 -15.97 4.39 4.57
N ALA A 83 -15.54 3.16 4.84
CA ALA A 83 -14.17 2.69 4.72
C ALA A 83 -14.09 1.40 3.89
N VAL A 84 -14.93 1.31 2.87
CA VAL A 84 -14.99 0.17 1.94
C VAL A 84 -13.96 0.29 0.83
N GLY A 85 -13.67 -0.82 0.14
CA GLY A 85 -12.74 -0.85 -0.99
C GLY A 85 -13.22 -0.02 -2.18
N THR A 86 -12.27 0.58 -2.89
CA THR A 86 -12.46 1.26 -4.17
C THR A 86 -11.44 0.70 -5.17
N PRO A 87 -11.64 -0.55 -5.66
CA PRO A 87 -10.71 -1.16 -6.59
C PRO A 87 -10.67 -0.38 -7.92
N PRO A 88 -9.61 -0.54 -8.72
CA PRO A 88 -9.60 0.03 -10.07
C PRO A 88 -10.62 -0.71 -10.94
N ASP A 89 -11.32 0.04 -11.78
CA ASP A 89 -12.11 -0.49 -12.88
C ASP A 89 -11.21 -0.74 -14.11
N GLU A 90 -11.74 -1.41 -15.16
CA GLU A 90 -10.99 -1.76 -16.38
C GLU A 90 -10.45 -0.54 -17.13
N ASP A 91 -11.14 0.60 -17.05
CA ASP A 91 -10.74 1.87 -17.68
C ASP A 91 -9.75 2.70 -16.81
N GLY A 92 -9.36 2.19 -15.64
CA GLY A 92 -8.49 2.85 -14.68
C GLY A 92 -9.20 3.78 -13.71
N SER A 93 -10.52 3.95 -13.81
CA SER A 93 -11.31 4.69 -12.83
C SER A 93 -11.37 3.94 -11.48
N ALA A 94 -11.83 4.62 -10.42
CA ALA A 94 -12.11 3.98 -9.16
C ALA A 94 -13.56 3.45 -9.13
N ASP A 95 -13.74 2.16 -8.90
CA ASP A 95 -15.07 1.57 -8.69
C ASP A 95 -15.67 2.07 -7.37
N LEU A 96 -16.78 2.80 -7.48
CA LEU A 96 -17.51 3.37 -6.34
C LEU A 96 -18.73 2.53 -5.93
N HIS A 97 -18.93 1.35 -6.52
CA HIS A 97 -20.11 0.53 -6.27
C HIS A 97 -20.32 0.28 -4.77
N GLN A 98 -19.28 -0.12 -4.05
CA GLN A 98 -19.37 -0.38 -2.62
C GLN A 98 -19.69 0.90 -1.82
N VAL A 99 -19.09 2.04 -2.16
CA VAL A 99 -19.37 3.34 -1.51
C VAL A 99 -20.81 3.73 -1.69
N MET A 100 -21.35 3.60 -2.91
CA MET A 100 -22.74 3.94 -3.21
C MET A 100 -23.73 2.96 -2.59
N THR A 101 -23.38 1.67 -2.47
CA THR A 101 -24.18 0.66 -1.75
C THR A 101 -24.31 1.00 -0.25
N VAL A 102 -23.22 1.44 0.37
CA VAL A 102 -23.27 1.90 1.78
C VAL A 102 -24.12 3.17 1.90
N ALA A 103 -23.98 4.12 0.98
CA ALA A 103 -24.80 5.33 0.94
C ALA A 103 -26.32 4.99 0.81
N ASP A 104 -26.68 4.06 -0.08
CA ASP A 104 -28.04 3.55 -0.24
C ASP A 104 -28.57 2.93 1.06
N THR A 105 -27.75 2.12 1.71
CA THR A 105 -28.07 1.48 2.99
C THR A 105 -28.32 2.51 4.10
N ILE A 106 -27.46 3.52 4.21
CA ILE A 106 -27.66 4.60 5.20
C ILE A 106 -28.95 5.35 4.90
N GLY A 107 -29.19 5.76 3.65
CA GLY A 107 -30.40 6.49 3.26
C GLY A 107 -31.70 5.73 3.51
N ARG A 108 -31.70 4.41 3.33
CA ARG A 108 -32.85 3.54 3.61
C ARG A 108 -33.10 3.32 5.09
N LEU A 109 -32.06 3.33 5.94
CA LEU A 109 -32.17 2.87 7.32
C LEU A 109 -32.11 3.99 8.34
N MET A 110 -31.54 5.16 8.04
CA MET A 110 -31.43 6.24 9.03
C MET A 110 -32.81 6.77 9.46
N GLN A 111 -32.93 7.03 10.76
CA GLN A 111 -34.16 7.56 11.41
C GLN A 111 -33.91 8.91 12.10
N GLY A 112 -32.71 9.40 12.10
CA GLY A 112 -32.30 10.68 12.67
C GLY A 112 -31.12 11.24 11.90
N GLY A 113 -30.70 12.47 12.21
CA GLY A 113 -29.57 13.12 11.58
C GLY A 113 -28.29 12.32 11.59
N LYS A 114 -27.52 12.40 10.52
CA LYS A 114 -26.23 11.68 10.36
C LYS A 114 -25.15 12.58 9.78
N VAL A 115 -23.92 12.35 10.25
CA VAL A 115 -22.69 12.83 9.61
C VAL A 115 -22.00 11.63 8.98
N VAL A 116 -22.00 11.57 7.66
CA VAL A 116 -21.40 10.48 6.87
C VAL A 116 -20.02 10.90 6.41
N VAL A 117 -19.02 10.10 6.73
CA VAL A 117 -17.60 10.42 6.50
C VAL A 117 -17.00 9.45 5.49
N ASN A 118 -16.69 9.95 4.31
CA ASN A 118 -15.92 9.20 3.32
C ASN A 118 -14.46 9.09 3.77
N LYS A 119 -14.07 7.89 4.23
CA LYS A 119 -12.67 7.55 4.56
C LYS A 119 -11.97 6.86 3.39
N SER A 120 -12.72 6.15 2.56
CA SER A 120 -12.22 5.53 1.33
C SER A 120 -11.59 6.58 0.40
N THR A 121 -10.55 6.19 -0.32
CA THR A 121 -9.97 7.03 -1.38
C THR A 121 -10.90 7.04 -2.58
N VAL A 122 -11.45 8.20 -2.89
CA VAL A 122 -12.52 8.39 -3.88
C VAL A 122 -12.23 9.57 -4.81
N PRO A 123 -12.67 9.54 -6.07
CA PRO A 123 -12.57 10.67 -7.01
C PRO A 123 -13.24 11.94 -6.50
N VAL A 124 -12.73 13.08 -6.97
CA VAL A 124 -13.25 14.39 -6.64
C VAL A 124 -14.74 14.50 -6.99
N GLY A 125 -15.55 14.96 -6.04
CA GLY A 125 -17.01 15.10 -6.17
C GLY A 125 -17.80 13.93 -5.61
N THR A 126 -17.15 12.90 -5.09
CA THR A 126 -17.83 11.72 -4.52
C THR A 126 -18.65 12.07 -3.28
N ALA A 127 -18.19 12.98 -2.41
CA ALA A 127 -18.97 13.43 -1.25
C ALA A 127 -20.32 14.02 -1.67
N SER A 128 -20.34 14.81 -2.73
CA SER A 128 -21.58 15.37 -3.29
C SER A 128 -22.49 14.28 -3.88
N ARG A 129 -21.93 13.25 -4.51
CA ARG A 129 -22.69 12.10 -5.04
C ARG A 129 -23.33 11.28 -3.91
N VAL A 130 -22.56 10.99 -2.87
CA VAL A 130 -23.03 10.28 -1.67
C VAL A 130 -24.18 11.07 -1.01
N ARG A 131 -23.98 12.38 -0.79
CA ARG A 131 -25.02 13.24 -0.21
C ARG A 131 -26.31 13.20 -1.03
N ARG A 132 -26.23 13.40 -2.34
CA ARG A 132 -27.41 13.37 -3.23
C ARG A 132 -28.12 12.01 -3.16
N HIS A 133 -27.39 10.92 -3.22
CA HIS A 133 -27.96 9.57 -3.19
C HIS A 133 -28.70 9.29 -1.88
N ILE A 134 -28.12 9.67 -0.73
CA ILE A 134 -28.79 9.50 0.57
C ILE A 134 -30.04 10.39 0.63
N ALA A 135 -29.98 11.65 0.16
CA ALA A 135 -31.12 12.56 0.13
C ALA A 135 -32.27 12.02 -0.75
N GLU A 136 -31.96 11.43 -1.90
CA GLU A 136 -32.95 10.75 -2.74
C GLU A 136 -33.67 9.61 -1.99
N ARG A 137 -32.92 8.77 -1.25
CA ARG A 137 -33.53 7.70 -0.44
C ARG A 137 -34.40 8.24 0.71
N LEU A 138 -34.01 9.34 1.32
CA LEU A 138 -34.84 10.02 2.33
C LEU A 138 -36.13 10.56 1.71
N ALA A 139 -36.05 11.21 0.55
CA ALA A 139 -37.19 11.71 -0.17
C ALA A 139 -38.17 10.58 -0.56
N ASP A 140 -37.67 9.45 -1.04
CA ASP A 140 -38.48 8.24 -1.35
C ASP A 140 -39.25 7.73 -0.13
N ARG A 141 -38.75 7.99 1.08
CA ARG A 141 -39.39 7.62 2.37
C ARG A 141 -40.26 8.75 2.96
N GLY A 142 -40.32 9.91 2.29
CA GLY A 142 -41.05 11.08 2.81
C GLY A 142 -40.39 11.70 4.05
N LEU A 143 -39.08 11.56 4.23
CA LEU A 143 -38.31 12.06 5.36
C LEU A 143 -37.42 13.24 4.95
N ASP A 144 -37.34 14.23 5.84
CA ASP A 144 -36.39 15.33 5.76
C ASP A 144 -35.58 15.32 7.07
N LEU A 145 -34.40 14.68 6.98
CA LEU A 145 -33.48 14.50 8.11
C LEU A 145 -32.16 15.24 7.86
N PRO A 146 -31.56 15.83 8.90
CA PRO A 146 -30.25 16.46 8.77
C PRO A 146 -29.20 15.48 8.26
N LEU A 147 -28.45 15.87 7.23
CA LEU A 147 -27.43 15.06 6.58
C LEU A 147 -26.23 15.93 6.22
N ASP A 148 -25.11 15.63 6.83
CA ASP A 148 -23.79 16.12 6.40
C ASP A 148 -22.97 14.98 5.80
N VAL A 149 -22.21 15.31 4.73
CA VAL A 149 -21.25 14.37 4.14
C VAL A 149 -19.89 15.03 4.12
N VAL A 150 -18.91 14.35 4.67
CA VAL A 150 -17.53 14.82 4.87
C VAL A 150 -16.57 13.96 4.09
N SER A 151 -15.56 14.54 3.50
CA SER A 151 -14.38 13.83 2.99
C SER A 151 -13.27 13.87 4.06
N ASN A 152 -12.85 12.69 4.54
CA ASN A 152 -11.79 12.56 5.55
C ASN A 152 -10.80 11.49 5.09
N PRO A 153 -9.99 11.79 4.07
CA PRO A 153 -9.07 10.82 3.50
C PRO A 153 -8.04 10.31 4.51
N GLU A 154 -7.63 9.06 4.34
CA GLU A 154 -6.58 8.44 5.14
C GLU A 154 -5.19 8.65 4.50
N PHE A 155 -4.15 8.62 5.32
CA PHE A 155 -2.74 8.69 4.89
C PHE A 155 -1.91 7.61 5.58
N LEU A 156 -2.51 6.45 5.79
CA LEU A 156 -1.89 5.31 6.44
C LEU A 156 -0.89 4.63 5.50
N LYS A 157 0.20 4.14 6.07
CA LYS A 157 1.17 3.31 5.35
C LYS A 157 1.00 1.87 5.83
N GLU A 158 0.68 0.94 4.94
CA GLU A 158 0.70 -0.49 5.26
C GLU A 158 2.03 -0.84 5.94
N GLY A 159 1.98 -1.66 6.99
CA GLY A 159 3.14 -1.98 7.83
C GLY A 159 3.51 -0.94 8.88
N ALA A 160 2.85 0.23 8.89
CA ALA A 160 2.99 1.26 9.92
C ALA A 160 1.64 1.95 10.22
N ALA A 161 0.52 1.40 9.75
CA ALA A 161 -0.78 2.06 9.77
C ALA A 161 -1.32 2.29 11.18
N VAL A 162 -1.08 1.37 12.12
CA VAL A 162 -1.45 1.57 13.52
C VAL A 162 -0.69 2.76 14.12
N ALA A 163 0.62 2.84 13.87
CA ALA A 163 1.45 3.95 14.36
C ALA A 163 1.06 5.28 13.72
N ASP A 164 0.83 5.30 12.40
CA ASP A 164 0.39 6.49 11.66
C ASP A 164 -0.99 6.97 12.12
N CYS A 165 -1.92 6.03 12.39
CA CYS A 165 -3.27 6.36 12.87
C CYS A 165 -3.26 6.89 14.32
N LEU A 166 -2.40 6.35 15.19
CA LEU A 166 -2.22 6.83 16.57
C LEU A 166 -1.49 8.18 16.64
N ARG A 167 -0.63 8.48 15.68
CA ARG A 167 0.19 9.70 15.63
C ARG A 167 0.20 10.32 14.23
N PRO A 168 -0.95 10.74 13.72
CA PRO A 168 -1.05 11.26 12.36
C PRO A 168 -0.21 12.53 12.20
N ASP A 169 0.45 12.69 11.06
CA ASP A 169 1.14 13.93 10.71
C ASP A 169 0.13 15.04 10.44
N ARG A 170 -1.01 14.71 9.86
CA ARG A 170 -2.14 15.58 9.54
C ARG A 170 -3.46 14.81 9.53
N ILE A 171 -4.55 15.51 9.80
CA ILE A 171 -5.93 15.04 9.68
C ILE A 171 -6.67 16.02 8.80
N ILE A 172 -7.14 15.58 7.63
CA ILE A 172 -7.88 16.42 6.69
C ILE A 172 -9.36 16.21 6.89
N ILE A 173 -10.10 17.31 7.09
CA ILE A 173 -11.57 17.32 7.21
C ILE A 173 -12.12 18.22 6.12
N GLY A 174 -12.69 17.61 5.09
CA GLY A 174 -13.31 18.27 3.94
C GLY A 174 -14.80 18.46 4.15
N THR A 175 -15.22 19.61 4.63
CA THR A 175 -16.62 19.96 4.86
C THR A 175 -16.86 21.46 4.98
N ASP A 176 -18.02 21.91 4.50
CA ASP A 176 -18.53 23.27 4.71
C ASP A 176 -19.45 23.37 5.95
N SER A 177 -19.87 22.25 6.54
CA SER A 177 -20.71 22.17 7.73
C SER A 177 -19.89 22.39 9.01
N ASP A 178 -20.26 23.42 9.79
CA ASP A 178 -19.64 23.69 11.09
C ASP A 178 -20.01 22.58 12.11
N HIS A 179 -21.22 22.04 12.03
CA HIS A 179 -21.65 20.92 12.88
C HIS A 179 -20.78 19.68 12.64
N ALA A 180 -20.64 19.25 11.38
CA ALA A 180 -19.82 18.12 11.00
C ALA A 180 -18.35 18.31 11.35
N PHE A 181 -17.81 19.53 11.15
CA PHE A 181 -16.46 19.87 11.53
C PHE A 181 -16.23 19.72 13.03
N SER A 182 -17.09 20.34 13.86
CA SER A 182 -16.98 20.29 15.33
C SER A 182 -17.05 18.86 15.87
N LEU A 183 -17.94 18.02 15.29
CA LEU A 183 -18.07 16.62 15.68
C LEU A 183 -16.80 15.80 15.39
N LEU A 184 -16.18 16.04 14.22
CA LEU A 184 -14.92 15.38 13.87
C LEU A 184 -13.72 15.96 14.63
N GLU A 185 -13.71 17.24 14.93
CA GLU A 185 -12.70 17.85 15.80
C GLU A 185 -12.71 17.24 17.19
N GLU A 186 -13.91 17.03 17.78
CA GLU A 186 -14.07 16.33 19.06
C GLU A 186 -13.58 14.87 18.95
N LEU A 187 -13.95 14.15 17.88
CA LEU A 187 -13.50 12.77 17.65
C LEU A 187 -11.98 12.68 17.61
N TYR A 188 -11.33 13.61 16.92
CA TYR A 188 -9.89 13.60 16.72
C TYR A 188 -9.11 14.37 17.79
N ALA A 189 -9.75 14.98 18.78
CA ALA A 189 -9.08 15.70 19.85
C ALA A 189 -7.97 14.90 20.58
N PRO A 190 -8.12 13.58 20.84
CA PRO A 190 -7.05 12.78 21.44
C PRO A 190 -5.74 12.75 20.65
N PHE A 191 -5.81 12.91 19.32
CA PHE A 191 -4.66 12.88 18.41
C PHE A 191 -4.01 14.26 18.21
N ASN A 192 -4.68 15.34 18.65
CA ASN A 192 -4.31 16.74 18.40
C ASN A 192 -3.64 17.45 19.59
N ARG A 193 -3.17 16.73 20.61
CA ARG A 193 -2.75 17.28 21.91
C ARG A 193 -1.52 18.19 21.88
N LYS A 194 -0.55 17.95 20.99
CA LYS A 194 0.76 18.63 21.03
C LYS A 194 0.92 19.73 20.00
N ARG A 195 0.23 19.64 18.89
CA ARG A 195 0.22 20.63 17.81
C ARG A 195 -1.07 20.47 17.04
N ASP A 196 -1.55 21.53 16.43
CA ASP A 196 -2.68 21.43 15.55
C ASP A 196 -2.31 20.65 14.29
N ARG A 197 -3.05 19.55 14.05
CA ARG A 197 -2.89 18.63 12.92
C ARG A 197 -4.12 18.61 12.02
N ILE A 198 -5.21 19.26 12.47
CA ILE A 198 -6.47 19.28 11.75
C ILE A 198 -6.42 20.37 10.69
N LEU A 199 -6.63 19.96 9.45
CA LEU A 199 -6.71 20.86 8.30
C LEU A 199 -8.15 20.83 7.77
N ARG A 200 -8.89 21.93 7.96
CA ARG A 200 -10.23 22.10 7.39
C ARG A 200 -10.12 22.62 5.96
N MET A 201 -10.88 22.05 5.06
CA MET A 201 -11.03 22.48 3.67
C MET A 201 -12.39 22.03 3.13
N ASP A 202 -12.75 22.41 1.92
CA ASP A 202 -13.93 21.87 1.24
C ASP A 202 -13.73 20.40 0.86
N ALA A 203 -14.82 19.67 0.61
CA ALA A 203 -14.77 18.24 0.35
C ALA A 203 -13.98 17.89 -0.94
N ARG A 204 -14.10 18.69 -2.00
CA ARG A 204 -13.40 18.45 -3.28
C ARG A 204 -11.88 18.62 -3.12
N SER A 205 -11.45 19.63 -2.40
CA SER A 205 -10.04 19.86 -2.07
C SER A 205 -9.47 18.71 -1.23
N ALA A 206 -10.24 18.20 -0.26
CA ALA A 206 -9.84 17.06 0.56
C ALA A 206 -9.67 15.76 -0.27
N GLU A 207 -10.62 15.48 -1.16
CA GLU A 207 -10.56 14.34 -2.09
C GLU A 207 -9.34 14.44 -3.01
N LEU A 208 -9.10 15.62 -3.62
CA LEU A 208 -7.94 15.83 -4.50
C LEU A 208 -6.62 15.73 -3.73
N THR A 209 -6.57 16.20 -2.49
CA THR A 209 -5.35 16.19 -1.67
C THR A 209 -4.83 14.76 -1.47
N LYS A 210 -5.70 13.77 -1.30
CA LYS A 210 -5.29 12.36 -1.18
C LYS A 210 -4.59 11.87 -2.44
N TYR A 211 -5.19 12.08 -3.60
CA TYR A 211 -4.61 11.68 -4.89
C TYR A 211 -3.32 12.42 -5.18
N ALA A 212 -3.29 13.73 -4.96
CA ALA A 212 -2.10 14.56 -5.19
C ALA A 212 -0.93 14.13 -4.30
N ALA A 213 -1.19 13.79 -3.02
CA ALA A 213 -0.16 13.28 -2.12
C ALA A 213 0.42 11.94 -2.61
N ASN A 214 -0.42 10.99 -2.98
CA ASN A 214 0.05 9.68 -3.47
C ASN A 214 0.76 9.81 -4.82
N ALA A 215 0.26 10.65 -5.73
CA ALA A 215 0.91 10.93 -7.01
C ALA A 215 2.29 11.59 -6.84
N MET A 216 2.44 12.53 -5.89
CA MET A 216 3.74 13.14 -5.58
C MET A 216 4.74 12.10 -5.05
N LEU A 217 4.30 11.20 -4.16
CA LEU A 217 5.18 10.15 -3.63
C LEU A 217 5.59 9.16 -4.74
N ALA A 218 4.66 8.74 -5.60
CA ALA A 218 4.94 7.91 -6.77
C ALA A 218 5.92 8.61 -7.73
N THR A 219 5.74 9.91 -7.99
CA THR A 219 6.63 10.73 -8.81
C THR A 219 8.06 10.72 -8.28
N ARG A 220 8.26 10.85 -6.97
CA ARG A 220 9.58 10.83 -6.34
C ARG A 220 10.29 9.48 -6.56
N ILE A 221 9.56 8.36 -6.47
CA ILE A 221 10.12 7.03 -6.70
C ILE A 221 10.46 6.84 -8.18
N SER A 222 9.56 7.20 -9.09
CA SER A 222 9.83 7.10 -10.53
C SER A 222 10.98 8.02 -10.95
N PHE A 223 11.06 9.24 -10.41
CA PHE A 223 12.17 10.16 -10.67
C PHE A 223 13.52 9.56 -10.27
N ILE A 224 13.66 9.02 -9.04
CA ILE A 224 14.94 8.45 -8.62
C ILE A 224 15.30 7.18 -9.39
N ASN A 225 14.31 6.40 -9.84
CA ASN A 225 14.53 5.22 -10.68
C ASN A 225 14.97 5.61 -12.11
N GLU A 226 14.43 6.69 -12.67
CA GLU A 226 14.92 7.25 -13.94
C GLU A 226 16.36 7.76 -13.79
N MET A 227 16.67 8.47 -12.69
CA MET A 227 18.05 8.89 -12.37
C MET A 227 18.97 7.68 -12.14
N ALA A 228 18.48 6.58 -11.61
CA ALA A 228 19.25 5.35 -11.46
C ALA A 228 19.63 4.75 -12.81
N THR A 229 18.72 4.77 -13.78
CA THR A 229 19.03 4.34 -15.16
C THR A 229 20.07 5.24 -15.81
N LEU A 230 19.98 6.55 -15.62
CA LEU A 230 20.95 7.51 -16.12
C LEU A 230 22.31 7.34 -15.43
N ALA A 231 22.35 7.13 -14.12
CA ALA A 231 23.57 6.90 -13.36
C ALA A 231 24.33 5.67 -13.88
N GLU A 232 23.63 4.57 -14.18
CA GLU A 232 24.25 3.38 -14.80
C GLU A 232 24.92 3.72 -16.14
N ALA A 233 24.24 4.47 -16.99
CA ALA A 233 24.76 4.84 -18.31
C ALA A 233 25.96 5.79 -18.24
N LEU A 234 26.04 6.62 -17.20
CA LEU A 234 27.09 7.62 -17.01
C LEU A 234 28.21 7.14 -16.06
N GLY A 235 28.11 5.93 -15.50
CA GLY A 235 29.08 5.41 -14.54
C GLY A 235 29.04 6.07 -13.17
N ALA A 236 27.93 6.67 -12.80
CA ALA A 236 27.71 7.26 -11.47
C ALA A 236 27.07 6.25 -10.50
N ASP A 237 27.25 6.46 -9.19
CA ASP A 237 26.55 5.72 -8.15
C ASP A 237 25.30 6.46 -7.71
N ILE A 238 24.11 5.89 -7.97
CA ILE A 238 22.84 6.51 -7.61
C ILE A 238 22.69 6.71 -6.08
N GLU A 239 23.32 5.89 -5.25
CA GLU A 239 23.26 6.07 -3.80
C GLU A 239 24.01 7.34 -3.34
N GLU A 240 25.12 7.69 -3.99
CA GLU A 240 25.80 8.95 -3.73
C GLU A 240 25.00 10.15 -4.26
N VAL A 241 24.41 10.01 -5.45
CA VAL A 241 23.48 11.03 -6.01
C VAL A 241 22.30 11.24 -5.06
N ARG A 242 21.66 10.16 -4.59
CA ARG A 242 20.53 10.19 -3.65
C ARG A 242 20.89 10.90 -2.35
N LYS A 243 22.07 10.61 -1.77
CA LYS A 243 22.58 11.29 -0.56
C LYS A 243 22.76 12.78 -0.81
N GLY A 244 23.37 13.12 -1.95
CA GLY A 244 23.64 14.50 -2.33
C GLY A 244 22.38 15.33 -2.46
N ILE A 245 21.41 14.88 -3.28
CA ILE A 245 20.14 15.62 -3.46
C ILE A 245 19.26 15.60 -2.20
N GLY A 246 19.27 14.49 -1.45
CA GLY A 246 18.48 14.35 -0.22
C GLY A 246 18.96 15.23 0.94
N ALA A 247 20.20 15.69 0.92
CA ALA A 247 20.75 16.62 1.90
C ALA A 247 20.14 18.04 1.77
N ASP A 248 19.57 18.39 0.63
CA ASP A 248 18.80 19.63 0.48
C ASP A 248 17.44 19.47 1.22
N PRO A 249 17.15 20.32 2.25
CA PRO A 249 15.91 20.23 3.02
C PRO A 249 14.64 20.46 2.19
N ARG A 250 14.74 21.09 1.02
CA ARG A 250 13.61 21.25 0.09
C ARG A 250 13.26 19.95 -0.61
N ILE A 251 14.19 18.99 -0.70
CA ILE A 251 14.00 17.66 -1.28
C ILE A 251 13.80 16.63 -0.16
N GLY A 252 14.77 16.51 0.77
CA GLY A 252 14.77 15.52 1.84
C GLY A 252 15.00 14.08 1.35
N HIS A 253 15.23 13.15 2.28
CA HIS A 253 15.63 11.78 1.96
C HIS A 253 14.47 10.79 1.72
N HIS A 254 13.22 11.19 2.02
CA HIS A 254 12.08 10.29 1.94
C HIS A 254 11.61 10.09 0.50
N PHE A 255 11.25 8.84 0.15
CA PHE A 255 10.70 8.45 -1.16
C PHE A 255 11.63 8.70 -2.36
N ILE A 256 12.94 8.81 -2.15
CA ILE A 256 13.96 8.87 -3.20
C ILE A 256 14.95 7.69 -3.09
N TYR A 257 14.47 6.51 -2.72
CA TYR A 257 15.24 5.27 -2.72
C TYR A 257 15.06 4.55 -4.05
N PRO A 258 16.13 4.32 -4.82
CA PRO A 258 16.04 3.56 -6.06
C PRO A 258 15.76 2.08 -5.78
N GLY A 259 15.05 1.42 -6.70
CA GLY A 259 14.73 0.02 -6.53
C GLY A 259 14.06 -0.57 -7.77
N CYS A 260 13.53 -1.78 -7.64
CA CYS A 260 12.88 -2.50 -8.74
C CYS A 260 11.44 -2.03 -9.03
N GLY A 261 11.05 -0.84 -8.60
CA GLY A 261 9.73 -0.25 -8.78
C GLY A 261 8.86 -0.34 -7.53
N TYR A 262 7.74 0.38 -7.56
CA TYR A 262 6.73 0.34 -6.50
C TYR A 262 5.53 -0.52 -6.91
N GLY A 263 4.85 -1.06 -5.92
CA GLY A 263 3.60 -1.80 -6.02
C GLY A 263 2.63 -1.39 -4.91
N GLY A 264 1.84 -2.33 -4.45
CA GLY A 264 0.83 -2.15 -3.41
C GLY A 264 -0.51 -1.67 -3.94
N SER A 265 -1.47 -1.59 -3.04
CA SER A 265 -2.87 -1.26 -3.35
C SER A 265 -3.14 0.21 -3.65
N CYS A 266 -2.20 1.11 -3.35
CA CYS A 266 -2.46 2.55 -3.36
C CYS A 266 -1.85 3.25 -4.58
N PHE A 267 -0.51 3.30 -4.70
CA PHE A 267 0.14 4.16 -5.70
C PHE A 267 -0.26 3.82 -7.14
N PRO A 268 -0.23 2.56 -7.62
CA PRO A 268 -0.60 2.28 -8.99
C PRO A 268 -2.07 2.66 -9.29
N LYS A 269 -2.97 2.28 -8.38
CA LYS A 269 -4.39 2.56 -8.51
C LYS A 269 -4.69 4.07 -8.50
N ASP A 270 -4.12 4.80 -7.55
CA ASP A 270 -4.45 6.21 -7.33
C ASP A 270 -3.88 7.10 -8.45
N VAL A 271 -2.69 6.78 -8.98
CA VAL A 271 -2.13 7.47 -10.15
C VAL A 271 -3.02 7.28 -11.38
N ARG A 272 -3.46 6.03 -11.67
CA ARG A 272 -4.38 5.73 -12.79
C ARG A 272 -5.72 6.44 -12.62
N ALA A 273 -6.31 6.38 -11.42
CA ALA A 273 -7.58 7.05 -11.13
C ALA A 273 -7.49 8.58 -11.29
N LEU A 274 -6.35 9.19 -10.89
CA LEU A 274 -6.15 10.63 -11.08
C LEU A 274 -5.97 10.99 -12.56
N ILE A 275 -5.26 10.18 -13.35
CA ILE A 275 -5.13 10.34 -14.80
C ILE A 275 -6.52 10.26 -15.47
N HIS A 276 -7.33 9.28 -15.07
CA HIS A 276 -8.70 9.11 -15.58
C HIS A 276 -9.58 10.32 -15.23
N THR A 277 -9.61 10.72 -13.97
CA THR A 277 -10.37 11.88 -13.50
C THR A 277 -9.95 13.18 -14.22
N ALA A 278 -8.66 13.37 -14.46
CA ALA A 278 -8.16 14.52 -15.20
C ALA A 278 -8.66 14.52 -16.65
N LYS A 279 -8.65 13.33 -17.32
CA LYS A 279 -9.17 13.16 -18.67
C LYS A 279 -10.68 13.49 -18.77
N GLU A 280 -11.47 13.04 -17.80
CA GLU A 280 -12.91 13.40 -17.72
C GLU A 280 -13.12 14.90 -17.54
N ALA A 281 -12.21 15.57 -16.82
CA ALA A 281 -12.22 17.01 -16.64
C ALA A 281 -11.62 17.80 -17.83
N GLY A 282 -11.21 17.11 -18.91
CA GLY A 282 -10.58 17.74 -20.07
C GLY A 282 -9.13 18.20 -19.83
N CYS A 283 -8.46 17.68 -18.82
CA CYS A 283 -7.10 18.04 -18.45
C CYS A 283 -6.09 16.95 -18.85
N GLU A 284 -4.98 17.36 -19.45
CA GLU A 284 -3.87 16.45 -19.74
C GLU A 284 -2.91 16.33 -18.53
N THR A 285 -2.44 15.12 -18.27
CA THR A 285 -1.50 14.84 -17.17
C THR A 285 -0.24 14.11 -17.66
N PRO A 286 0.58 14.75 -18.52
CA PRO A 286 1.76 14.09 -19.11
C PRO A 286 2.75 13.59 -18.05
N LEU A 287 2.96 14.36 -16.97
CA LEU A 287 3.85 13.97 -15.88
C LEU A 287 3.41 12.65 -15.24
N LEU A 288 2.13 12.50 -14.89
CA LEU A 288 1.63 11.29 -14.23
C LEU A 288 1.68 10.07 -15.15
N ARG A 289 1.42 10.24 -16.44
CA ARG A 289 1.60 9.16 -17.43
C ARG A 289 3.07 8.72 -17.51
N SER A 290 4.01 9.65 -17.50
CA SER A 290 5.43 9.33 -17.47
C SER A 290 5.85 8.61 -16.19
N VAL A 291 5.31 9.02 -15.03
CA VAL A 291 5.55 8.35 -13.75
C VAL A 291 5.13 6.88 -13.78
N GLU A 292 3.96 6.58 -14.35
CA GLU A 292 3.46 5.21 -14.49
C GLU A 292 4.32 4.40 -15.47
N GLN A 293 4.67 4.97 -16.64
CA GLN A 293 5.53 4.32 -17.63
C GLN A 293 6.91 3.98 -17.08
N VAL A 294 7.54 4.90 -16.34
CA VAL A 294 8.84 4.67 -15.70
C VAL A 294 8.75 3.55 -14.67
N ASN A 295 7.69 3.53 -13.85
CA ASN A 295 7.51 2.47 -12.85
C ASN A 295 7.29 1.10 -13.50
N GLU A 296 6.50 1.03 -14.56
CA GLU A 296 6.27 -0.22 -15.27
C GLU A 296 7.56 -0.77 -15.90
N ALA A 297 8.32 0.09 -16.57
CA ALA A 297 9.64 -0.28 -17.09
C ALA A 297 10.60 -0.75 -15.97
N GLN A 298 10.53 -0.12 -14.80
CA GLN A 298 11.39 -0.44 -13.67
C GLN A 298 11.14 -1.82 -13.09
N LYS A 299 9.91 -2.31 -13.10
CA LYS A 299 9.56 -3.67 -12.64
C LYS A 299 10.26 -4.77 -13.46
N HIS A 300 10.66 -4.48 -14.68
CA HIS A 300 11.37 -5.41 -15.57
C HIS A 300 12.90 -5.33 -15.47
N ARG A 301 13.48 -4.39 -14.75
CA ARG A 301 14.94 -4.16 -14.70
C ARG A 301 15.73 -5.39 -14.22
N LEU A 302 15.26 -6.08 -13.18
CA LEU A 302 15.93 -7.29 -12.69
C LEU A 302 15.92 -8.40 -13.74
N MET A 303 14.83 -8.58 -14.46
CA MET A 303 14.76 -9.56 -15.55
C MET A 303 15.70 -9.22 -16.70
N THR A 304 15.81 -7.96 -17.07
CA THR A 304 16.80 -7.50 -18.07
C THR A 304 18.22 -7.87 -17.67
N ARG A 305 18.59 -7.72 -16.39
CA ARG A 305 19.90 -8.10 -15.87
C ARG A 305 20.11 -9.62 -15.84
N LEU A 306 19.06 -10.37 -15.49
CA LEU A 306 19.09 -11.84 -15.57
C LEU A 306 19.38 -12.31 -17.01
N HIS A 307 18.69 -11.74 -18.00
CA HIS A 307 18.92 -12.06 -19.41
C HIS A 307 20.32 -11.65 -19.88
N HIS A 308 20.83 -10.52 -19.41
CA HIS A 308 22.21 -10.11 -19.74
C HIS A 308 23.25 -11.10 -19.20
N HIS A 309 23.05 -11.63 -17.99
CA HIS A 309 23.98 -12.55 -17.36
C HIS A 309 23.83 -14.01 -17.86
N PHE A 310 22.59 -14.51 -17.93
CA PHE A 310 22.30 -15.92 -18.18
C PHE A 310 21.83 -16.23 -19.60
N GLY A 311 21.59 -15.21 -20.43
CA GLY A 311 20.95 -15.35 -21.74
C GLY A 311 19.43 -15.32 -21.68
N ALA A 312 18.77 -15.32 -22.85
CA ALA A 312 17.33 -15.19 -22.96
C ALA A 312 16.54 -16.41 -22.43
N SER A 313 17.11 -17.60 -22.50
CA SER A 313 16.52 -18.83 -21.95
C SER A 313 17.04 -19.08 -20.56
N LEU A 314 16.11 -19.27 -19.61
CA LEU A 314 16.41 -19.65 -18.23
C LEU A 314 16.08 -21.13 -17.94
N SER A 315 15.87 -21.92 -18.99
CA SER A 315 15.55 -23.35 -18.85
C SER A 315 16.64 -24.10 -18.06
N GLY A 316 16.23 -24.91 -17.11
CA GLY A 316 17.12 -25.66 -16.24
C GLY A 316 17.74 -24.86 -15.09
N ARG A 317 17.44 -23.57 -14.98
CA ARG A 317 17.91 -22.71 -13.88
C ARG A 317 16.86 -22.54 -12.79
N THR A 318 17.33 -22.39 -11.59
CA THR A 318 16.51 -22.11 -10.40
C THR A 318 17.04 -20.88 -9.69
N PHE A 319 16.18 -19.96 -9.33
CA PHE A 319 16.55 -18.72 -8.66
C PHE A 319 15.96 -18.66 -7.27
N ALA A 320 16.77 -18.31 -6.27
CA ALA A 320 16.28 -17.93 -4.96
C ALA A 320 15.68 -16.53 -5.03
N LEU A 321 14.49 -16.33 -4.51
CA LEU A 321 13.83 -15.02 -4.44
C LEU A 321 13.52 -14.68 -2.99
N TRP A 322 14.12 -13.60 -2.48
CA TRP A 322 13.83 -13.04 -1.18
C TRP A 322 12.95 -11.80 -1.30
N GLY A 323 11.77 -11.89 -0.68
CA GLY A 323 10.77 -10.82 -0.68
C GLY A 323 9.75 -10.95 -1.80
N LEU A 324 8.50 -11.21 -1.40
CA LEU A 324 7.33 -11.33 -2.27
C LEU A 324 6.38 -10.13 -2.11
N ALA A 325 6.19 -9.64 -0.88
CA ALA A 325 5.44 -8.43 -0.61
C ALA A 325 6.07 -7.21 -1.29
N PHE A 326 5.25 -6.24 -1.67
CA PHE A 326 5.73 -5.04 -2.38
C PHE A 326 6.67 -4.15 -1.55
N LYS A 327 6.63 -4.28 -0.21
CA LYS A 327 7.52 -3.63 0.77
C LYS A 327 7.54 -4.43 2.09
N PRO A 328 8.46 -4.13 3.04
CA PRO A 328 8.49 -4.77 4.35
C PRO A 328 7.25 -4.48 5.21
N ASN A 329 7.01 -5.36 6.19
CA ASN A 329 5.97 -5.27 7.22
C ASN A 329 4.52 -5.31 6.68
N THR A 330 4.32 -5.96 5.54
CA THR A 330 3.00 -6.27 4.97
C THR A 330 3.04 -7.61 4.24
N ASP A 331 1.89 -8.23 4.06
CA ASP A 331 1.68 -9.43 3.26
C ASP A 331 1.16 -9.10 1.85
N ASP A 332 0.99 -7.81 1.51
CA ASP A 332 0.39 -7.36 0.26
C ASP A 332 1.32 -7.57 -0.95
N MET A 333 0.86 -8.40 -1.89
CA MET A 333 1.55 -8.70 -3.15
C MET A 333 0.93 -8.01 -4.37
N ARG A 334 -0.09 -7.14 -4.18
CA ARG A 334 -0.73 -6.43 -5.30
C ARG A 334 0.26 -5.55 -6.03
N GLU A 335 0.33 -5.67 -7.35
CA GLU A 335 1.27 -4.90 -8.19
C GLU A 335 2.75 -4.99 -7.76
N ALA A 336 3.11 -6.01 -6.96
CA ALA A 336 4.48 -6.18 -6.46
C ALA A 336 5.46 -6.49 -7.59
N PRO A 337 6.65 -5.87 -7.61
CA PRO A 337 7.70 -6.16 -8.59
C PRO A 337 8.14 -7.64 -8.60
N SER A 338 8.07 -8.31 -7.45
CA SER A 338 8.34 -9.74 -7.32
C SER A 338 7.45 -10.60 -8.22
N ARG A 339 6.17 -10.24 -8.38
CA ARG A 339 5.24 -10.95 -9.26
C ARG A 339 5.66 -10.87 -10.72
N VAL A 340 5.96 -9.64 -11.18
CA VAL A 340 6.43 -9.39 -12.55
C VAL A 340 7.71 -10.18 -12.82
N LEU A 341 8.64 -10.20 -11.86
CA LEU A 341 9.89 -10.93 -11.98
C LEU A 341 9.67 -12.45 -12.03
N MET A 342 8.87 -13.02 -11.11
CA MET A 342 8.56 -14.47 -11.10
C MET A 342 7.89 -14.91 -12.40
N GLU A 343 6.87 -14.18 -12.84
CA GLU A 343 6.13 -14.50 -14.06
C GLU A 343 7.03 -14.43 -15.30
N ALA A 344 7.96 -13.47 -15.36
CA ALA A 344 8.95 -13.37 -16.44
C ALA A 344 9.98 -14.51 -16.41
N ILE A 345 10.45 -14.93 -15.22
CA ILE A 345 11.35 -16.08 -15.05
C ILE A 345 10.68 -17.35 -15.54
N TRP A 346 9.43 -17.60 -15.17
CA TRP A 346 8.67 -18.78 -15.62
C TRP A 346 8.45 -18.76 -17.13
N ALA A 347 8.09 -17.62 -17.71
CA ALA A 347 7.95 -17.45 -19.15
C ALA A 347 9.27 -17.76 -19.92
N ALA A 348 10.43 -17.50 -19.29
CA ALA A 348 11.75 -17.85 -19.83
C ALA A 348 12.19 -19.30 -19.54
N GLY A 349 11.34 -20.12 -18.90
CA GLY A 349 11.59 -21.54 -18.57
C GLY A 349 12.37 -21.76 -17.27
N GLY A 350 12.58 -20.75 -16.46
CA GLY A 350 13.25 -20.84 -15.17
C GLY A 350 12.32 -21.24 -14.04
N LYS A 351 12.90 -21.56 -12.87
CA LYS A 351 12.19 -21.90 -11.63
C LYS A 351 12.54 -20.91 -10.53
N VAL A 352 11.63 -20.73 -9.59
CA VAL A 352 11.80 -19.85 -8.43
C VAL A 352 11.63 -20.63 -7.13
N GLN A 353 12.56 -20.45 -6.19
CA GLN A 353 12.46 -20.84 -4.78
C GLN A 353 12.31 -19.53 -3.98
N ALA A 354 11.13 -19.30 -3.43
CA ALA A 354 10.78 -18.00 -2.85
C ALA A 354 10.61 -18.08 -1.33
N PHE A 355 11.01 -17.01 -0.67
CA PHE A 355 10.74 -16.80 0.75
C PHE A 355 10.35 -15.32 1.02
N ASP A 356 9.34 -15.16 1.85
CA ASP A 356 8.94 -13.86 2.41
C ASP A 356 8.49 -14.07 3.86
N PRO A 357 8.80 -13.20 4.81
CA PRO A 357 8.38 -13.35 6.20
C PRO A 357 6.87 -13.41 6.42
N GLU A 358 6.07 -12.71 5.60
CA GLU A 358 4.62 -12.54 5.82
C GLU A 358 3.77 -12.96 4.61
N ALA A 359 4.27 -12.83 3.39
CA ALA A 359 3.47 -12.98 2.17
C ALA A 359 3.34 -14.43 1.65
N MET A 360 3.80 -15.44 2.37
CA MET A 360 3.79 -16.84 1.89
C MET A 360 2.37 -17.38 1.69
N THR A 361 1.45 -17.05 2.58
CA THR A 361 0.03 -17.42 2.47
C THR A 361 -0.62 -16.76 1.26
N GLU A 362 -0.34 -15.48 1.03
CA GLU A 362 -0.85 -14.75 -0.12
C GLU A 362 -0.26 -15.28 -1.44
N ALA A 363 1.02 -15.61 -1.47
CA ALA A 363 1.66 -16.26 -2.61
C ALA A 363 1.00 -17.61 -2.93
N THR A 364 0.70 -18.41 -1.91
CA THR A 364 -0.03 -19.69 -2.08
C THR A 364 -1.42 -19.46 -2.65
N ARG A 365 -2.13 -18.44 -2.17
CA ARG A 365 -3.47 -18.06 -2.66
C ARG A 365 -3.45 -17.64 -4.13
N LEU A 366 -2.43 -16.86 -4.52
CA LEU A 366 -2.33 -16.29 -5.89
C LEU A 366 -1.89 -17.34 -6.92
N TYR A 367 -0.93 -18.18 -6.57
CA TYR A 367 -0.26 -19.04 -7.55
C TYR A 367 -0.58 -20.53 -7.38
N GLY A 368 -1.12 -20.93 -6.23
CA GLY A 368 -1.39 -22.35 -5.94
C GLY A 368 -0.13 -23.21 -5.99
N GLN A 369 -0.31 -24.48 -6.34
CA GLN A 369 0.79 -25.40 -6.58
C GLN A 369 1.27 -25.30 -8.02
N ARG A 370 2.58 -25.06 -8.21
CA ARG A 370 3.23 -24.98 -9.52
C ARG A 370 4.52 -25.78 -9.53
N ALA A 371 4.86 -26.37 -10.68
CA ALA A 371 6.12 -27.13 -10.84
C ALA A 371 7.37 -26.22 -10.92
N ASP A 372 7.17 -24.94 -11.17
CA ASP A 372 8.20 -23.90 -11.35
C ASP A 372 8.27 -22.91 -10.17
N LEU A 373 7.48 -23.14 -9.08
CA LEU A 373 7.51 -22.36 -7.85
C LEU A 373 7.63 -23.27 -6.64
N THR A 374 8.63 -23.05 -5.82
CA THR A 374 8.76 -23.63 -4.48
C THR A 374 8.70 -22.52 -3.44
N LEU A 375 7.70 -22.56 -2.57
CA LEU A 375 7.62 -21.67 -1.42
C LEU A 375 8.38 -22.31 -0.27
N CYS A 376 9.40 -21.62 0.26
CA CYS A 376 10.34 -22.14 1.23
C CYS A 376 10.04 -21.61 2.63
N ASP A 377 10.29 -22.41 3.67
CA ASP A 377 10.02 -22.05 5.07
C ASP A 377 11.02 -21.04 5.62
N THR A 378 12.22 -20.95 5.05
CA THR A 378 13.26 -20.00 5.47
C THR A 378 13.99 -19.40 4.28
N GLN A 379 14.61 -18.25 4.51
CA GLN A 379 15.45 -17.59 3.50
C GLN A 379 16.65 -18.46 3.08
N GLU A 380 17.20 -19.26 3.98
CA GLU A 380 18.32 -20.17 3.73
C GLU A 380 17.90 -21.36 2.89
N THR A 381 16.71 -21.91 3.13
CA THR A 381 16.16 -23.02 2.33
C THR A 381 15.96 -22.61 0.88
N ALA A 382 15.54 -21.37 0.66
CA ALA A 382 15.35 -20.81 -0.70
C ALA A 382 16.66 -20.78 -1.51
N LEU A 383 17.83 -20.75 -0.87
CA LEU A 383 19.13 -20.70 -1.53
C LEU A 383 19.60 -22.06 -2.06
N GLN A 384 19.04 -23.17 -1.54
CA GLN A 384 19.55 -24.53 -1.80
C GLN A 384 19.54 -24.87 -3.29
N GLY A 385 20.75 -24.97 -3.88
CA GLY A 385 20.91 -25.33 -5.28
C GLY A 385 20.38 -24.28 -6.27
N ALA A 386 20.11 -23.05 -5.83
CA ALA A 386 19.75 -21.94 -6.71
C ALA A 386 20.98 -21.43 -7.49
N ASP A 387 20.74 -20.97 -8.71
CA ASP A 387 21.79 -20.42 -9.59
C ASP A 387 22.22 -19.01 -9.16
N ALA A 388 21.31 -18.23 -8.59
CA ALA A 388 21.56 -16.89 -8.05
C ALA A 388 20.50 -16.51 -7.01
N LEU A 389 20.79 -15.50 -6.19
CA LEU A 389 19.85 -14.83 -5.29
C LEU A 389 19.28 -13.57 -5.95
N LEU A 390 17.97 -13.41 -5.87
CA LEU A 390 17.21 -12.22 -6.27
C LEU A 390 16.60 -11.59 -5.01
N VAL A 391 16.68 -10.27 -4.86
CA VAL A 391 16.09 -9.54 -3.73
C VAL A 391 15.11 -8.51 -4.26
N CYS A 392 13.81 -8.65 -3.90
CA CYS A 392 12.75 -7.73 -4.33
C CYS A 392 12.17 -6.87 -3.20
N THR A 393 12.36 -7.27 -1.93
CA THR A 393 11.83 -6.54 -0.77
C THR A 393 12.90 -6.39 0.29
N GLU A 394 13.01 -5.18 0.84
CA GLU A 394 14.07 -4.80 1.79
C GLU A 394 13.75 -5.16 3.25
N TRP A 395 13.29 -6.40 3.50
CA TRP A 395 13.06 -6.88 4.86
C TRP A 395 14.30 -6.76 5.74
N GLN A 396 14.10 -6.45 7.03
CA GLN A 396 15.21 -6.23 7.96
C GLN A 396 16.14 -7.45 8.05
N GLN A 397 15.59 -8.65 8.04
CA GLN A 397 16.37 -9.89 8.11
C GLN A 397 17.24 -10.15 6.86
N PHE A 398 16.94 -9.54 5.72
CA PHE A 398 17.72 -9.68 4.49
C PHE A 398 18.94 -8.75 4.45
N ARG A 399 19.03 -7.76 5.37
CA ARG A 399 20.09 -6.73 5.33
C ARG A 399 21.47 -7.22 5.77
N ALA A 400 21.52 -8.27 6.59
CA ALA A 400 22.76 -8.83 7.10
C ALA A 400 22.75 -10.35 7.07
N PRO A 401 22.68 -10.97 5.86
CA PRO A 401 22.70 -12.41 5.75
C PRO A 401 24.09 -12.98 6.03
N ASP A 402 24.16 -14.29 6.28
CA ASP A 402 25.42 -15.01 6.29
C ASP A 402 25.92 -15.17 4.85
N PHE A 403 26.85 -14.32 4.43
CA PHE A 403 27.43 -14.35 3.08
C PHE A 403 28.30 -15.59 2.81
N ASP A 404 28.85 -16.23 3.83
CA ASP A 404 29.62 -17.44 3.65
C ASP A 404 28.67 -18.62 3.38
N LEU A 405 27.55 -18.68 4.07
CA LEU A 405 26.47 -19.63 3.77
C LEU A 405 25.92 -19.40 2.34
N LEU A 406 25.63 -18.17 1.96
CA LEU A 406 25.16 -17.81 0.60
C LEU A 406 26.14 -18.37 -0.47
N ARG A 407 27.44 -18.13 -0.29
CA ARG A 407 28.47 -18.59 -1.24
C ARG A 407 28.59 -20.11 -1.31
N GLN A 408 28.37 -20.81 -0.20
CA GLN A 408 28.44 -22.26 -0.14
C GLN A 408 27.19 -22.94 -0.72
N THR A 409 26.05 -22.28 -0.65
CA THR A 409 24.73 -22.86 -0.94
C THR A 409 24.28 -22.59 -2.38
N LEU A 410 24.56 -21.38 -2.90
CA LEU A 410 24.28 -21.03 -4.28
C LEU A 410 25.25 -21.77 -5.23
N LYS A 411 24.78 -22.20 -6.41
CA LYS A 411 25.64 -22.75 -7.46
C LYS A 411 26.68 -21.74 -7.94
N GLN A 412 26.29 -20.47 -7.99
CA GLN A 412 27.15 -19.37 -8.35
C GLN A 412 26.98 -18.25 -7.33
N ALA A 413 28.06 -17.61 -6.92
CA ALA A 413 28.00 -16.50 -5.96
C ALA A 413 27.52 -15.21 -6.64
N ILE A 414 26.24 -15.18 -7.02
CA ILE A 414 25.62 -14.07 -7.77
C ILE A 414 24.40 -13.57 -7.03
N ILE A 415 24.29 -12.25 -6.90
CA ILE A 415 23.16 -11.55 -6.28
C ILE A 415 22.63 -10.46 -7.23
N PHE A 416 21.34 -10.50 -7.50
CA PHE A 416 20.60 -9.42 -8.16
C PHE A 416 19.75 -8.72 -7.11
N ASP A 417 20.15 -7.52 -6.74
CA ASP A 417 19.55 -6.76 -5.65
C ASP A 417 18.70 -5.61 -6.18
N GLY A 418 17.40 -5.80 -6.10
CA GLY A 418 16.40 -4.80 -6.50
C GLY A 418 16.16 -3.69 -5.47
N ARG A 419 16.90 -3.68 -4.34
CA ARG A 419 16.68 -2.74 -3.23
C ARG A 419 17.96 -2.08 -2.72
N ASN A 420 19.10 -2.37 -3.35
CA ASN A 420 20.43 -1.83 -2.98
C ASN A 420 20.78 -2.05 -1.50
N LEU A 421 20.52 -3.26 -0.98
CA LEU A 421 20.74 -3.59 0.43
C LEU A 421 22.21 -3.66 0.79
N TYR A 422 23.07 -4.04 -0.17
CA TYR A 422 24.44 -4.42 0.12
C TYR A 422 25.45 -3.43 -0.45
N ASP A 423 26.63 -3.45 0.14
CA ASP A 423 27.77 -2.68 -0.34
C ASP A 423 28.51 -3.45 -1.46
N PRO A 424 28.65 -2.88 -2.67
CA PRO A 424 29.25 -3.57 -3.80
C PRO A 424 30.72 -3.96 -3.57
N ALA A 425 31.49 -3.09 -2.89
CA ALA A 425 32.91 -3.36 -2.64
C ALA A 425 33.11 -4.53 -1.68
N ARG A 426 32.29 -4.59 -0.63
CA ARG A 426 32.31 -5.71 0.34
C ARG A 426 31.91 -7.03 -0.31
N LEU A 427 30.89 -7.03 -1.18
CA LEU A 427 30.46 -8.26 -1.87
C LEU A 427 31.54 -8.75 -2.85
N ARG A 428 32.18 -7.84 -3.56
CA ARG A 428 33.30 -8.18 -4.44
C ARG A 428 34.47 -8.81 -3.68
N GLN A 429 34.85 -8.23 -2.53
CA GLN A 429 35.91 -8.81 -1.67
C GLN A 429 35.55 -10.22 -1.17
N ARG A 430 34.27 -10.54 -1.07
CA ARG A 430 33.77 -11.88 -0.71
C ARG A 430 33.59 -12.81 -1.91
N GLY A 431 33.94 -12.37 -3.13
CA GLY A 431 33.87 -13.17 -4.35
C GLY A 431 32.48 -13.27 -4.97
N PHE A 432 31.58 -12.31 -4.68
CA PHE A 432 30.26 -12.26 -5.31
C PHE A 432 30.27 -11.39 -6.59
N THR A 433 29.55 -11.85 -7.60
CA THR A 433 29.07 -11.00 -8.68
C THR A 433 27.77 -10.35 -8.18
N TYR A 434 27.73 -9.01 -8.18
CA TYR A 434 26.62 -8.28 -7.60
C TYR A 434 26.04 -7.28 -8.59
N TYR A 435 24.73 -7.34 -8.79
CA TYR A 435 23.98 -6.46 -9.66
C TYR A 435 22.99 -5.64 -8.82
N ALA A 436 23.22 -4.34 -8.71
CA ALA A 436 22.40 -3.38 -7.99
C ALA A 436 21.68 -2.43 -8.95
N ILE A 437 20.69 -1.71 -8.49
CA ILE A 437 19.95 -0.70 -9.27
C ILE A 437 20.72 0.63 -9.24
N GLY A 438 20.98 1.21 -10.41
CA GLY A 438 21.63 2.52 -10.52
C GLY A 438 23.11 2.53 -10.15
N ARG A 439 23.77 1.37 -10.17
CA ARG A 439 25.18 1.17 -9.85
C ARG A 439 25.80 0.34 -10.94
N GLY A 440 26.10 0.93 -12.10
CA GLY A 440 26.51 0.27 -13.33
C GLY A 440 27.52 -0.86 -13.11
N ASP A 441 27.24 -2.07 -13.63
CA ASP A 441 27.94 -3.36 -13.40
C ASP A 441 28.51 -3.54 -12.00
N SER A 442 27.77 -3.00 -11.00
CA SER A 442 28.16 -2.89 -9.59
C SER A 442 29.50 -2.16 -9.41
N LEU A 443 29.78 -1.18 -10.27
CA LEU A 443 30.96 -0.30 -10.24
C LEU A 443 32.31 -1.06 -10.39
N ALA A 444 32.30 -2.25 -11.02
CA ALA A 444 33.44 -3.17 -10.96
C ALA A 444 34.28 -3.31 -12.23
N HIS A 445 33.81 -2.91 -13.39
CA HIS A 445 34.50 -3.18 -14.65
C HIS A 445 34.89 -1.95 -15.49
N GLN A 446 34.96 -0.75 -14.88
CA GLN A 446 35.34 0.46 -15.62
C GLN A 446 36.85 0.73 -15.74
N GLU A 447 37.70 -0.06 -15.05
CA GLU A 447 39.15 0.13 -15.15
C GLU A 447 39.83 -0.67 -16.26
N GLU A 448 39.11 -1.48 -17.04
CA GLU A 448 39.67 -2.32 -18.12
C GLU A 448 39.04 -2.08 -19.51
N ARG A 449 38.53 -0.87 -19.81
CA ARG A 449 38.17 -0.52 -21.20
C ARG A 449 38.74 0.81 -21.63
#